data_0794f0fb8914814ac44ab102e933c3fb
#
_entry.id   0794f0fb8914814ac44ab102e933c3fb
#
_cell.length_a   1.000
_cell.length_b   1.000
_cell.length_c   1.000
_cell.angle_alpha   90.00
_cell.angle_beta   90.00
_cell.angle_gamma   90.00
#
_symmetry.space_group_name_H-M   'P 1'
#
loop_
_entity.id
_entity.type
_entity.pdbx_description
1 polymer ?
#
loop_
_entity_poly.entity_id
_entity_poly.type
_entity_poly.pdbx_seq_one_letter_code
_entity_poly.pdbx_strand_id
1 'polypeptide(L)'
;AIRRQRQMCMSDRCTKDESAATLAIAAARQALDRSGLAPADIACCVCATLSAPDATPSVACQVQAALGLPENRPALDINAACSGFLYGMAVARGMLTTLGGQYALVIGCEALSRLMDPTDRSTCVLFGDGAGAAIFQLADTPFALTLGARGSDVLHAGGPSREGSAPITMDGKAVFRFAVDALPKCLHTVLDETRLTLEDLSWVVCHQANSRIIDHCIKALQADPAKFYKNMDRHGNT
;
A
#
# COMPACT_ATOMS: atom_id res chain seq x y z
N ALA A 1 -9.77 22.91 -8.11
CA ALA A 1 -9.44 21.63 -7.44
C ALA A 1 -9.84 20.43 -8.32
N ILE A 2 -11.09 20.34 -8.77
CA ILE A 2 -11.59 19.20 -9.60
C ILE A 2 -10.87 19.10 -10.97
N ARG A 3 -10.47 20.22 -11.57
CA ARG A 3 -9.73 20.25 -12.85
C ARG A 3 -8.29 19.73 -12.71
N ARG A 4 -7.61 19.97 -11.60
CA ARG A 4 -6.26 19.43 -11.36
C ARG A 4 -6.30 17.92 -11.12
N GLN A 5 -7.24 17.42 -10.31
CA GLN A 5 -7.42 15.98 -10.13
C GLN A 5 -7.71 15.24 -11.45
N ARG A 6 -8.50 15.82 -12.37
CA ARG A 6 -8.76 15.23 -13.69
C ARG A 6 -7.51 15.07 -14.56
N GLN A 7 -6.57 15.99 -14.48
CA GLN A 7 -5.32 15.92 -15.25
C GLN A 7 -4.36 14.86 -14.67
N MET A 8 -4.37 14.67 -13.37
CA MET A 8 -3.53 13.70 -12.67
C MET A 8 -3.99 12.26 -12.89
N CYS A 9 -5.30 11.97 -12.79
CA CYS A 9 -5.84 10.61 -13.01
C CYS A 9 -5.64 10.06 -14.43
N MET A 10 -5.25 10.85 -15.39
CA MET A 10 -4.93 10.36 -16.74
C MET A 10 -3.46 10.05 -16.96
N SER A 11 -2.56 10.60 -16.14
CA SER A 11 -1.12 10.35 -16.22
C SER A 11 -0.64 9.15 -15.40
N ASP A 12 -1.45 8.71 -14.42
CA ASP A 12 -1.08 7.66 -13.47
C ASP A 12 -1.89 6.37 -13.74
N ARG A 13 -2.04 6.01 -15.01
CA ARG A 13 -2.69 4.77 -15.45
C ARG A 13 -1.72 3.91 -16.23
N CYS A 14 -1.75 2.63 -15.95
CA CYS A 14 -1.04 1.62 -16.71
C CYS A 14 -1.37 1.71 -18.20
N THR A 15 -0.35 1.62 -19.03
CA THR A 15 -0.50 1.38 -20.46
C THR A 15 -1.06 -0.03 -20.71
N LYS A 16 -1.32 -0.38 -21.97
CA LYS A 16 -1.81 -1.72 -22.31
C LYS A 16 -0.82 -2.83 -21.95
N ASP A 17 0.47 -2.52 -21.99
CA ASP A 17 1.56 -3.47 -21.76
C ASP A 17 2.03 -3.49 -20.30
N GLU A 18 1.49 -2.62 -19.45
CA GLU A 18 1.79 -2.56 -18.02
C GLU A 18 0.70 -3.27 -17.20
N SER A 19 1.09 -3.78 -16.04
CA SER A 19 0.21 -4.40 -15.06
C SER A 19 0.72 -4.15 -13.65
N ALA A 20 -0.06 -4.49 -12.61
CA ALA A 20 0.42 -4.46 -11.24
C ALA A 20 1.74 -5.23 -11.08
N ALA A 21 1.90 -6.36 -11.77
CA ALA A 21 3.13 -7.16 -11.73
C ALA A 21 4.33 -6.43 -12.35
N THR A 22 4.18 -5.81 -13.53
CA THR A 22 5.29 -5.06 -14.17
C THR A 22 5.70 -3.85 -13.33
N LEU A 23 4.75 -3.14 -12.73
CA LEU A 23 5.01 -2.03 -11.82
C LEU A 23 5.72 -2.52 -10.54
N ALA A 24 5.26 -3.64 -9.96
CA ALA A 24 5.88 -4.25 -8.79
C ALA A 24 7.33 -4.65 -9.05
N ILE A 25 7.62 -5.28 -10.19
CA ILE A 25 8.99 -5.65 -10.59
C ILE A 25 9.88 -4.41 -10.70
N ALA A 26 9.39 -3.35 -11.33
CA ALA A 26 10.15 -2.11 -11.47
C ALA A 26 10.45 -1.44 -10.12
N ALA A 27 9.45 -1.35 -9.23
CA ALA A 27 9.60 -0.79 -7.88
C ALA A 27 10.56 -1.64 -7.02
N ALA A 28 10.40 -2.96 -7.07
CA ALA A 28 11.24 -3.90 -6.33
C ALA A 28 12.71 -3.84 -6.77
N ARG A 29 12.96 -3.75 -8.08
CA ARG A 29 14.32 -3.57 -8.63
C ARG A 29 14.96 -2.29 -8.13
N GLN A 30 14.23 -1.17 -8.18
CA GLN A 30 14.72 0.10 -7.64
C GLN A 30 15.04 0.03 -6.13
N ALA A 31 14.20 -0.65 -5.35
CA ALA A 31 14.43 -0.82 -3.91
C ALA A 31 15.69 -1.65 -3.66
N LEU A 32 15.88 -2.75 -4.41
CA LEU A 32 17.05 -3.61 -4.30
C LEU A 32 18.34 -2.86 -4.71
N ASP A 33 18.31 -2.17 -5.86
CA ASP A 33 19.46 -1.39 -6.34
C ASP A 33 19.89 -0.30 -5.34
N ARG A 34 18.91 0.39 -4.75
CA ARG A 34 19.18 1.45 -3.76
C ARG A 34 19.70 0.93 -2.42
N SER A 35 19.34 -0.31 -2.06
CA SER A 35 19.79 -0.92 -0.81
C SER A 35 21.25 -1.37 -0.85
N GLY A 36 21.79 -1.62 -2.02
CA GLY A 36 23.12 -2.23 -2.22
C GLY A 36 23.18 -3.70 -1.82
N LEU A 37 22.05 -4.34 -1.52
CA LEU A 37 21.96 -5.76 -1.17
C LEU A 37 21.94 -6.62 -2.44
N ALA A 38 22.44 -7.85 -2.30
CA ALA A 38 22.29 -8.86 -3.34
C ALA A 38 20.90 -9.53 -3.26
N PRO A 39 20.35 -10.06 -4.36
CA PRO A 39 19.13 -10.85 -4.32
C PRO A 39 19.15 -11.97 -3.28
N ALA A 40 20.30 -12.59 -3.06
CA ALA A 40 20.51 -13.67 -2.08
C ALA A 40 20.29 -13.23 -0.62
N ASP A 41 20.38 -11.96 -0.31
CA ASP A 41 20.20 -11.42 1.04
C ASP A 41 18.72 -11.33 1.43
N ILE A 42 17.80 -11.37 0.45
CA ILE A 42 16.36 -11.26 0.66
C ILE A 42 15.80 -12.59 1.16
N ALA A 43 15.32 -12.61 2.39
CA ALA A 43 14.81 -13.80 3.04
C ALA A 43 13.31 -14.07 2.77
N CYS A 44 12.53 -13.06 2.37
CA CYS A 44 11.16 -13.23 1.90
C CYS A 44 10.71 -12.04 1.05
N CYS A 45 9.72 -12.28 0.18
CA CYS A 45 9.07 -11.27 -0.66
C CYS A 45 7.56 -11.29 -0.39
N VAL A 46 7.00 -10.16 0.03
CA VAL A 46 5.56 -10.02 0.28
C VAL A 46 5.03 -8.88 -0.60
N CYS A 47 4.05 -9.17 -1.42
CA CYS A 47 3.38 -8.18 -2.26
C CYS A 47 1.94 -7.96 -1.79
N ALA A 48 1.59 -6.72 -1.48
CA ALA A 48 0.23 -6.33 -1.16
C ALA A 48 -0.44 -5.81 -2.43
N THR A 49 -1.48 -6.51 -2.88
CA THR A 49 -2.26 -6.13 -4.06
C THR A 49 -3.67 -6.74 -4.02
N LEU A 50 -4.63 -6.04 -4.60
CA LEU A 50 -5.98 -6.56 -4.90
C LEU A 50 -6.25 -6.64 -6.42
N SER A 51 -5.30 -6.17 -7.24
CA SER A 51 -5.41 -6.07 -8.69
C SER A 51 -4.35 -6.89 -9.43
N ALA A 52 -3.95 -8.03 -8.83
CA ALA A 52 -3.04 -8.97 -9.49
C ALA A 52 -3.59 -9.35 -10.89
N PRO A 53 -2.74 -9.37 -11.95
CA PRO A 53 -3.19 -9.70 -13.29
C PRO A 53 -3.61 -11.17 -13.43
N ASP A 54 -3.00 -12.05 -12.64
CA ASP A 54 -3.19 -13.48 -12.65
C ASP A 54 -3.55 -14.00 -11.26
N ALA A 55 -4.32 -15.06 -11.19
CA ALA A 55 -4.56 -15.78 -9.95
C ALA A 55 -3.33 -16.60 -9.53
N THR A 56 -2.52 -17.02 -10.49
CA THR A 56 -1.24 -17.71 -10.34
C THR A 56 -0.43 -17.59 -11.64
N PRO A 57 0.91 -17.36 -11.58
CA PRO A 57 1.69 -17.13 -10.36
C PRO A 57 1.35 -15.80 -9.66
N SER A 58 1.56 -15.73 -8.35
CA SER A 58 1.39 -14.48 -7.59
C SER A 58 2.35 -13.39 -8.09
N VAL A 59 2.02 -12.14 -7.86
CA VAL A 59 2.90 -11.01 -8.21
C VAL A 59 4.24 -11.13 -7.50
N ALA A 60 4.26 -11.53 -6.23
CA ALA A 60 5.50 -11.75 -5.49
C ALA A 60 6.37 -12.85 -6.12
N CYS A 61 5.79 -13.94 -6.66
CA CYS A 61 6.54 -14.96 -7.39
C CYS A 61 7.09 -14.43 -8.72
N GLN A 62 6.35 -13.58 -9.42
CA GLN A 62 6.84 -12.92 -10.65
C GLN A 62 8.01 -11.99 -10.34
N VAL A 63 7.94 -11.23 -9.24
CA VAL A 63 9.04 -10.39 -8.75
C VAL A 63 10.26 -11.24 -8.38
N GLN A 64 10.05 -12.35 -7.64
CA GLN A 64 11.10 -13.27 -7.26
C GLN A 64 11.88 -13.76 -8.48
N ALA A 65 11.19 -14.25 -9.49
CA ALA A 65 11.81 -14.72 -10.73
C ALA A 65 12.55 -13.59 -11.49
N ALA A 66 11.92 -12.41 -11.60
CA ALA A 66 12.47 -11.28 -12.36
C ALA A 66 13.71 -10.65 -11.71
N LEU A 67 13.84 -10.73 -10.38
CA LEU A 67 14.99 -10.21 -9.63
C LEU A 67 16.03 -11.28 -9.29
N GLY A 68 15.74 -12.56 -9.55
CA GLY A 68 16.63 -13.67 -9.19
C GLY A 68 16.72 -13.88 -7.68
N LEU A 69 15.61 -13.64 -6.93
CA LEU A 69 15.59 -13.97 -5.52
C LEU A 69 15.63 -15.50 -5.33
N PRO A 70 16.20 -16.00 -4.21
CA PRO A 70 16.38 -17.43 -4.00
C PRO A 70 15.03 -18.20 -4.02
N GLU A 71 14.98 -19.33 -4.73
CA GLU A 71 13.79 -20.18 -4.83
C GLU A 71 13.39 -20.85 -3.50
N ASN A 72 14.32 -21.02 -2.60
CA ASN A 72 14.08 -21.56 -1.26
C ASN A 72 13.60 -20.51 -0.25
N ARG A 73 13.17 -19.34 -0.72
CA ARG A 73 12.61 -18.27 0.12
C ARG A 73 11.15 -18.02 -0.25
N PRO A 74 10.28 -17.75 0.75
CA PRO A 74 8.87 -17.53 0.48
C PRO A 74 8.62 -16.25 -0.32
N ALA A 75 7.70 -16.34 -1.28
CA ALA A 75 7.15 -15.24 -2.03
C ALA A 75 5.64 -15.39 -2.11
N LEU A 76 4.86 -14.41 -1.66
CA LEU A 76 3.40 -14.48 -1.62
C LEU A 76 2.75 -13.12 -1.75
N ASP A 77 1.52 -13.13 -2.26
CA ASP A 77 0.65 -11.96 -2.27
C ASP A 77 -0.27 -11.97 -1.05
N ILE A 78 -0.61 -10.77 -0.59
CA ILE A 78 -1.65 -10.56 0.41
C ILE A 78 -2.64 -9.50 -0.08
N ASN A 79 -3.88 -9.60 0.36
CA ASN A 79 -4.91 -8.59 0.11
C ASN A 79 -5.46 -8.07 1.44
N ALA A 80 -5.15 -6.83 1.75
CA ALA A 80 -5.73 -6.07 2.85
C ALA A 80 -6.05 -4.63 2.39
N ALA A 81 -6.41 -4.47 1.12
CA ALA A 81 -6.73 -3.21 0.46
C ALA A 81 -5.73 -2.09 0.81
N CYS A 82 -6.23 -0.89 1.17
CA CYS A 82 -5.40 0.28 1.50
C CYS A 82 -4.41 0.06 2.66
N SER A 83 -4.62 -0.94 3.52
CA SER A 83 -3.72 -1.30 4.61
C SER A 83 -2.70 -2.38 4.22
N GLY A 84 -2.76 -2.87 2.98
CA GLY A 84 -1.98 -4.02 2.50
C GLY A 84 -0.49 -3.90 2.79
N PHE A 85 0.12 -2.74 2.56
CA PHE A 85 1.54 -2.54 2.82
C PHE A 85 1.91 -2.74 4.30
N LEU A 86 1.09 -2.24 5.24
CA LEU A 86 1.31 -2.42 6.69
C LEU A 86 1.14 -3.89 7.11
N TYR A 87 0.12 -4.58 6.56
CA TYR A 87 -0.03 -6.02 6.75
C TYR A 87 1.15 -6.79 6.16
N GLY A 88 1.65 -6.37 5.00
CA GLY A 88 2.86 -6.92 4.38
C GLY A 88 4.09 -6.81 5.27
N MET A 89 4.27 -5.66 5.92
CA MET A 89 5.34 -5.49 6.92
C MET A 89 5.20 -6.44 8.11
N ALA A 90 3.98 -6.62 8.62
CA ALA A 90 3.70 -7.54 9.73
C ALA A 90 4.02 -9.00 9.35
N VAL A 91 3.55 -9.43 8.17
CA VAL A 91 3.81 -10.77 7.62
C VAL A 91 5.31 -10.98 7.41
N ALA A 92 5.99 -10.02 6.77
CA ALA A 92 7.42 -10.08 6.52
C ALA A 92 8.23 -10.18 7.83
N ARG A 93 7.90 -9.36 8.85
CA ARG A 93 8.52 -9.44 10.17
C ARG A 93 8.33 -10.82 10.81
N GLY A 94 7.11 -11.36 10.77
CA GLY A 94 6.82 -12.70 11.27
C GLY A 94 7.63 -13.79 10.56
N MET A 95 7.77 -13.70 9.23
CA MET A 95 8.59 -14.62 8.45
C MET A 95 10.06 -14.52 8.79
N LEU A 96 10.63 -13.31 8.87
CA LEU A 96 12.03 -13.11 9.26
C LEU A 96 12.32 -13.72 10.64
N THR A 97 11.40 -13.54 11.60
CA THR A 97 11.53 -14.08 12.95
C THR A 97 11.45 -15.60 12.96
N THR A 98 10.57 -16.20 12.14
CA THR A 98 10.30 -17.64 12.17
C THR A 98 11.28 -18.45 11.32
N LEU A 99 11.61 -17.96 10.13
CA LEU A 99 12.43 -18.68 9.15
C LEU A 99 13.92 -18.36 9.25
N GLY A 100 14.25 -17.35 10.03
CA GLY A 100 15.58 -16.75 10.03
C GLY A 100 15.83 -15.92 8.77
N GLY A 101 16.65 -14.90 8.91
CA GLY A 101 16.98 -13.96 7.84
C GLY A 101 16.92 -12.53 8.35
N GLN A 102 17.53 -11.63 7.62
CA GLN A 102 17.69 -10.26 8.08
C GLN A 102 16.85 -9.28 7.26
N TYR A 103 16.65 -9.53 5.96
CA TYR A 103 16.01 -8.60 5.05
C TYR A 103 14.78 -9.19 4.39
N ALA A 104 13.74 -8.39 4.30
CA ALA A 104 12.49 -8.70 3.60
C ALA A 104 12.17 -7.63 2.58
N LEU A 105 11.74 -8.03 1.38
CA LEU A 105 11.18 -7.14 0.37
C LEU A 105 9.68 -7.08 0.54
N VAL A 106 9.14 -5.88 0.80
CA VAL A 106 7.70 -5.62 0.87
C VAL A 106 7.30 -4.65 -0.22
N ILE A 107 6.26 -5.00 -0.95
CA ILE A 107 5.77 -4.28 -2.12
C ILE A 107 4.30 -3.97 -1.92
N GLY A 108 3.88 -2.76 -2.27
CA GLY A 108 2.48 -2.43 -2.53
C GLY A 108 2.34 -2.08 -4.00
N CYS A 109 1.42 -2.70 -4.71
CA CYS A 109 1.19 -2.40 -6.12
C CYS A 109 -0.27 -2.56 -6.49
N GLU A 110 -0.74 -1.65 -7.35
CA GLU A 110 -2.10 -1.67 -7.83
C GLU A 110 -2.20 -1.20 -9.30
N ALA A 111 -3.13 -1.80 -10.02
CA ALA A 111 -3.62 -1.34 -11.31
C ALA A 111 -5.14 -1.10 -11.23
N LEU A 112 -5.54 -0.16 -10.35
CA LEU A 112 -6.94 0.09 -10.00
C LEU A 112 -7.74 0.63 -11.18
N SER A 113 -7.08 1.26 -12.17
CA SER A 113 -7.74 1.72 -13.40
C SER A 113 -8.43 0.59 -14.16
N ARG A 114 -7.99 -0.66 -13.99
CA ARG A 114 -8.58 -1.84 -14.61
C ARG A 114 -9.83 -2.36 -13.90
N LEU A 115 -10.04 -1.91 -12.67
CA LEU A 115 -11.17 -2.28 -11.82
C LEU A 115 -12.24 -1.17 -11.75
N MET A 116 -12.08 -0.09 -12.51
CA MET A 116 -13.00 1.04 -12.49
C MET A 116 -13.93 1.06 -13.69
N ASP A 117 -15.15 1.56 -13.46
CA ASP A 117 -16.00 2.02 -14.55
C ASP A 117 -15.55 3.42 -14.99
N PRO A 118 -15.07 3.60 -16.24
CA PRO A 118 -14.62 4.90 -16.73
C PRO A 118 -15.77 5.93 -16.84
N THR A 119 -17.01 5.49 -16.79
CA THR A 119 -18.21 6.36 -16.84
C THR A 119 -18.65 6.81 -15.46
N ASP A 120 -18.28 6.09 -14.39
CA ASP A 120 -18.55 6.49 -13.01
C ASP A 120 -17.57 7.56 -12.55
N ARG A 121 -18.01 8.81 -12.57
CA ARG A 121 -17.21 9.98 -12.16
C ARG A 121 -16.97 10.07 -10.65
N SER A 122 -17.64 9.26 -9.85
CA SER A 122 -17.45 9.23 -8.40
C SER A 122 -16.22 8.45 -7.99
N THR A 123 -15.78 7.49 -8.79
CA THR A 123 -14.64 6.61 -8.53
C THR A 123 -13.49 6.79 -9.53
N CYS A 124 -13.78 6.90 -10.83
CA CYS A 124 -12.74 6.91 -11.88
C CYS A 124 -11.74 8.08 -11.82
N VAL A 125 -12.06 9.13 -11.06
CA VAL A 125 -11.19 10.31 -10.87
C VAL A 125 -10.35 10.24 -9.59
N LEU A 126 -10.55 9.21 -8.77
CA LEU A 126 -9.92 9.10 -7.45
C LEU A 126 -8.70 8.16 -7.45
N PHE A 127 -8.82 7.03 -8.15
CA PHE A 127 -7.83 5.97 -8.10
C PHE A 127 -6.86 6.03 -9.27
N GLY A 128 -5.60 5.69 -8.99
CA GLY A 128 -4.52 5.57 -9.95
C GLY A 128 -3.85 4.19 -9.89
N ASP A 129 -2.87 4.00 -10.76
CA ASP A 129 -2.05 2.81 -10.82
C ASP A 129 -0.64 3.13 -10.35
N GLY A 130 -0.03 2.23 -9.61
CA GLY A 130 1.32 2.46 -9.11
C GLY A 130 1.86 1.31 -8.30
N ALA A 131 3.16 1.37 -8.02
CA ALA A 131 3.82 0.47 -7.11
C ALA A 131 4.89 1.19 -6.28
N GLY A 132 5.04 0.75 -5.05
CA GLY A 132 6.14 1.12 -4.16
C GLY A 132 6.72 -0.11 -3.49
N ALA A 133 8.03 -0.12 -3.29
CA ALA A 133 8.71 -1.22 -2.61
C ALA A 133 9.70 -0.69 -1.58
N ALA A 134 9.87 -1.45 -0.49
CA ALA A 134 10.88 -1.19 0.51
C ALA A 134 11.52 -2.49 0.99
N ILE A 135 12.80 -2.41 1.35
CA ILE A 135 13.48 -3.48 2.02
C ILE A 135 13.54 -3.16 3.52
N PHE A 136 13.02 -4.09 4.31
CA PHE A 136 13.01 -4.01 5.75
C PHE A 136 14.09 -4.90 6.33
N GLN A 137 14.81 -4.36 7.31
CA GLN A 137 15.76 -5.12 8.11
C GLN A 137 15.12 -5.45 9.45
N LEU A 138 15.24 -6.72 9.86
CA LEU A 138 14.91 -7.11 11.22
C LEU A 138 16.00 -6.57 12.16
N ALA A 139 15.63 -5.68 13.04
CA ALA A 139 16.55 -5.04 13.98
C ALA A 139 15.92 -4.97 15.39
N ASP A 140 16.76 -4.85 16.39
CA ASP A 140 16.34 -4.62 17.78
C ASP A 140 16.12 -3.12 18.01
N THR A 141 15.04 -2.62 17.44
CA THR A 141 14.59 -1.23 17.56
C THR A 141 13.13 -1.18 18.01
N PRO A 142 12.68 -0.12 18.67
CA PRO A 142 11.25 0.03 19.01
C PRO A 142 10.37 -0.19 17.77
N PHE A 143 9.40 -1.09 17.91
CA PHE A 143 8.44 -1.41 16.87
C PHE A 143 7.07 -1.66 17.52
N ALA A 144 6.08 -0.93 17.08
CA ALA A 144 4.69 -1.16 17.43
C ALA A 144 3.84 -1.27 16.16
N LEU A 145 2.81 -2.07 16.22
CA LEU A 145 1.91 -2.31 15.09
C LEU A 145 0.49 -2.55 15.60
N THR A 146 -0.46 -1.78 15.09
CA THR A 146 -1.88 -2.05 15.31
C THR A 146 -2.55 -2.37 13.99
N LEU A 147 -3.24 -3.48 13.93
CA LEU A 147 -3.96 -3.96 12.75
C LEU A 147 -5.40 -4.27 13.13
N GLY A 148 -6.32 -4.05 12.20
CA GLY A 148 -7.73 -4.36 12.40
C GLY A 148 -8.45 -4.48 11.06
N ALA A 149 -9.66 -5.04 11.09
CA ALA A 149 -10.50 -5.17 9.91
C ALA A 149 -11.97 -4.91 10.27
N ARG A 150 -12.68 -4.28 9.34
CA ARG A 150 -14.13 -4.10 9.42
C ARG A 150 -14.75 -4.53 8.10
N GLY A 151 -15.46 -5.66 8.09
CA GLY A 151 -16.23 -6.09 6.92
C GLY A 151 -17.37 -5.10 6.64
N SER A 152 -17.43 -4.60 5.41
CA SER A 152 -18.47 -3.65 4.97
C SER A 152 -18.47 -3.53 3.45
N ASP A 153 -19.66 -3.27 2.89
CA ASP A 153 -19.85 -3.05 1.44
C ASP A 153 -19.71 -1.57 1.02
N VAL A 154 -19.30 -0.69 1.94
CA VAL A 154 -19.15 0.76 1.64
C VAL A 154 -18.03 1.06 0.65
N LEU A 155 -17.08 0.15 0.50
CA LEU A 155 -16.05 0.14 -0.54
C LEU A 155 -15.92 -1.29 -1.04
N HIS A 156 -16.29 -1.50 -2.29
CA HIS A 156 -16.35 -2.82 -2.90
C HIS A 156 -15.63 -2.83 -4.24
N ALA A 157 -14.90 -3.91 -4.52
CA ALA A 157 -14.33 -4.24 -5.82
C ALA A 157 -14.59 -5.72 -6.11
N GLY A 158 -15.04 -6.05 -7.31
CA GLY A 158 -15.27 -7.44 -7.70
C GLY A 158 -13.96 -8.19 -7.92
N GLY A 159 -13.92 -9.43 -7.46
CA GLY A 159 -12.80 -10.34 -7.69
C GLY A 159 -12.90 -11.07 -9.05
N PRO A 160 -11.82 -11.74 -9.48
CA PRO A 160 -11.74 -12.40 -10.80
C PRO A 160 -12.72 -13.57 -10.97
N SER A 161 -13.17 -14.19 -9.88
CA SER A 161 -14.12 -15.30 -9.91
C SER A 161 -15.60 -14.88 -9.90
N ARG A 162 -15.88 -13.57 -9.87
CA ARG A 162 -17.24 -13.05 -9.93
C ARG A 162 -17.73 -12.96 -11.37
N GLU A 163 -18.90 -13.52 -11.65
CA GLU A 163 -19.54 -13.37 -12.96
C GLU A 163 -19.90 -11.90 -13.23
N GLY A 164 -19.57 -11.43 -14.42
CA GLY A 164 -19.81 -10.06 -14.86
C GLY A 164 -18.75 -9.05 -14.35
N SER A 165 -18.82 -7.86 -14.90
CA SER A 165 -18.00 -6.74 -14.44
C SER A 165 -18.54 -6.24 -13.09
N ALA A 166 -17.64 -6.19 -12.09
CA ALA A 166 -17.96 -5.60 -10.79
C ALA A 166 -16.93 -4.52 -10.45
N PRO A 167 -17.10 -3.33 -11.04
CA PRO A 167 -16.16 -2.24 -10.85
C PRO A 167 -16.16 -1.77 -9.39
N ILE A 168 -15.13 -0.99 -9.03
CA ILE A 168 -15.03 -0.39 -7.71
C ILE A 168 -16.22 0.55 -7.49
N THR A 169 -16.93 0.33 -6.38
CA THR A 169 -18.00 1.22 -5.89
C THR A 169 -17.67 1.70 -4.49
N MET A 170 -18.06 2.94 -4.15
CA MET A 170 -17.69 3.53 -2.87
C MET A 170 -18.74 4.51 -2.34
N ASP A 171 -19.15 4.35 -1.08
CA ASP A 171 -19.74 5.44 -0.30
C ASP A 171 -18.62 6.31 0.31
N GLY A 172 -18.23 7.33 -0.41
CA GLY A 172 -17.13 8.21 0.00
C GLY A 172 -17.36 8.92 1.35
N LYS A 173 -18.62 9.13 1.77
CA LYS A 173 -18.93 9.73 3.07
C LYS A 173 -18.71 8.75 4.22
N ALA A 174 -19.09 7.50 4.04
CA ALA A 174 -18.89 6.46 5.02
C ALA A 174 -17.40 6.12 5.17
N VAL A 175 -16.66 6.01 4.06
CA VAL A 175 -15.20 5.82 4.05
C VAL A 175 -14.50 6.99 4.75
N PHE A 176 -14.88 8.23 4.47
CA PHE A 176 -14.31 9.42 5.13
C PHE A 176 -14.51 9.36 6.65
N ARG A 177 -15.75 9.11 7.12
CA ARG A 177 -16.05 9.00 8.56
C ARG A 177 -15.22 7.92 9.23
N PHE A 178 -15.08 6.77 8.60
CA PHE A 178 -14.23 5.70 9.10
C PHE A 178 -12.76 6.14 9.21
N ALA A 179 -12.21 6.74 8.16
CA ALA A 179 -10.80 7.09 8.10
C ALA A 179 -10.39 8.16 9.11
N VAL A 180 -11.23 9.19 9.33
CA VAL A 180 -10.93 10.26 10.29
C VAL A 180 -11.04 9.83 11.75
N ASP A 181 -11.75 8.72 12.01
CA ASP A 181 -11.82 8.10 13.34
C ASP A 181 -10.68 7.09 13.54
N ALA A 182 -10.41 6.24 12.56
CA ALA A 182 -9.45 5.14 12.67
C ALA A 182 -7.99 5.65 12.73
N LEU A 183 -7.61 6.61 11.88
CA LEU A 183 -6.21 7.05 11.76
C LEU A 183 -5.66 7.64 13.07
N PRO A 184 -6.33 8.59 13.77
CA PRO A 184 -5.84 9.08 15.05
C PRO A 184 -5.76 7.98 16.12
N LYS A 185 -6.75 7.08 16.18
CA LYS A 185 -6.74 5.95 17.12
C LYS A 185 -5.53 5.05 16.91
N CYS A 186 -5.28 4.64 15.67
CA CYS A 186 -4.12 3.80 15.35
C CYS A 186 -2.81 4.50 15.72
N LEU A 187 -2.69 5.79 15.43
CA LEU A 187 -1.48 6.55 15.76
C LEU A 187 -1.27 6.62 17.27
N HIS A 188 -2.30 6.94 18.05
CA HIS A 188 -2.21 6.92 19.51
C HIS A 188 -1.79 5.55 20.05
N THR A 189 -2.40 4.45 19.55
CA THR A 189 -2.04 3.11 20.00
C THR A 189 -0.56 2.81 19.81
N VAL A 190 0.01 3.10 18.62
CA VAL A 190 1.43 2.81 18.36
C VAL A 190 2.37 3.74 19.12
N LEU A 191 1.98 4.98 19.38
CA LEU A 191 2.74 5.91 20.21
C LEU A 191 2.77 5.46 21.67
N ASP A 192 1.62 5.05 22.22
CA ASP A 192 1.51 4.55 23.58
C ASP A 192 2.35 3.27 23.78
N GLU A 193 2.28 2.32 22.85
CA GLU A 193 3.06 1.08 22.90
C GLU A 193 4.58 1.32 22.82
N THR A 194 5.00 2.30 22.03
CA THR A 194 6.41 2.67 21.87
C THR A 194 6.90 3.65 22.93
N ARG A 195 5.99 4.24 23.71
CA ARG A 195 6.25 5.34 24.66
C ARG A 195 6.87 6.57 23.99
N LEU A 196 6.50 6.81 22.73
CA LEU A 196 6.88 7.97 21.95
C LEU A 196 5.74 8.98 21.91
N THR A 197 6.09 10.21 21.60
CA THR A 197 5.15 11.32 21.35
C THR A 197 5.19 11.73 19.87
N LEU A 198 4.27 12.58 19.44
CA LEU A 198 4.28 13.14 18.08
C LEU A 198 5.54 13.99 17.80
N GLU A 199 6.11 14.59 18.84
CA GLU A 199 7.33 15.39 18.75
C GLU A 199 8.55 14.53 18.40
N ASP A 200 8.59 13.29 18.88
CA ASP A 200 9.68 12.33 18.63
C ASP A 200 9.69 11.80 17.19
N LEU A 201 8.57 11.94 16.47
CA LEU A 201 8.46 11.46 15.09
C LEU A 201 9.08 12.45 14.11
N SER A 202 9.90 11.96 13.18
CA SER A 202 10.34 12.73 12.02
C SER A 202 9.23 12.85 10.98
N TRP A 203 8.48 11.76 10.74
CA TRP A 203 7.44 11.69 9.71
C TRP A 203 6.25 10.84 10.13
N VAL A 204 5.08 11.25 9.66
CA VAL A 204 3.84 10.45 9.64
C VAL A 204 3.44 10.27 8.18
N VAL A 205 3.58 9.05 7.67
CA VAL A 205 3.27 8.71 6.28
C VAL A 205 1.93 7.99 6.23
N CYS A 206 0.87 8.73 5.91
CA CYS A 206 -0.49 8.18 5.81
C CYS A 206 -0.77 7.63 4.42
N HIS A 207 -1.78 6.75 4.32
CA HIS A 207 -2.39 6.43 3.04
C HIS A 207 -2.89 7.70 2.35
N GLN A 208 -2.58 7.86 1.06
CA GLN A 208 -2.83 9.08 0.28
C GLN A 208 -4.21 9.03 -0.41
N ALA A 209 -5.28 8.65 0.33
CA ALA A 209 -6.63 8.55 -0.23
C ALA A 209 -7.28 9.91 -0.50
N ASN A 210 -7.14 10.85 0.43
CA ASN A 210 -7.74 12.18 0.35
C ASN A 210 -7.04 13.13 1.31
N SER A 211 -6.51 14.26 0.81
CA SER A 211 -5.83 15.26 1.65
C SER A 211 -6.70 15.78 2.79
N ARG A 212 -8.03 15.84 2.61
CA ARG A 212 -8.96 16.26 3.67
C ARG A 212 -8.97 15.31 4.87
N ILE A 213 -8.73 14.00 4.65
CA ILE A 213 -8.62 13.03 5.74
C ILE A 213 -7.36 13.34 6.56
N ILE A 214 -6.22 13.53 5.87
CA ILE A 214 -4.95 13.86 6.52
C ILE A 214 -5.06 15.20 7.26
N ASP A 215 -5.63 16.23 6.63
CA ASP A 215 -5.83 17.55 7.26
C ASP A 215 -6.72 17.47 8.49
N HIS A 216 -7.78 16.65 8.44
CA HIS A 216 -8.66 16.41 9.59
C HIS A 216 -7.90 15.76 10.74
N CYS A 217 -7.10 14.74 10.44
CA CYS A 217 -6.29 14.04 11.45
C CYS A 217 -5.23 14.94 12.08
N ILE A 218 -4.51 15.74 11.28
CA ILE A 218 -3.56 16.74 11.79
C ILE A 218 -4.23 17.67 12.80
N LYS A 219 -5.44 18.16 12.45
CA LYS A 219 -6.22 19.05 13.30
C LYS A 219 -6.70 18.38 14.58
N ALA A 220 -7.21 17.14 14.47
CA ALA A 220 -7.68 16.37 15.62
C ALA A 220 -6.55 16.01 16.60
N LEU A 221 -5.36 15.77 16.08
CA LEU A 221 -4.16 15.46 16.85
C LEU A 221 -3.40 16.71 17.36
N GLN A 222 -3.80 17.90 16.92
CA GLN A 222 -3.08 19.16 17.17
C GLN A 222 -1.59 19.06 16.76
N ALA A 223 -1.32 18.30 15.69
CA ALA A 223 0.02 17.96 15.26
C ALA A 223 0.62 19.00 14.30
N ASP A 224 1.95 19.04 14.21
CA ASP A 224 2.66 19.84 13.21
C ASP A 224 2.40 19.30 11.80
N PRO A 225 1.75 20.08 10.90
CA PRO A 225 1.50 19.65 9.52
C PRO A 225 2.76 19.28 8.73
N ALA A 226 3.91 19.85 9.08
CA ALA A 226 5.18 19.58 8.39
C ALA A 226 5.64 18.12 8.56
N LYS A 227 5.21 17.44 9.62
CA LYS A 227 5.51 16.01 9.85
C LYS A 227 4.66 15.05 9.00
N PHE A 228 3.56 15.53 8.39
CA PHE A 228 2.66 14.67 7.61
C PHE A 228 2.99 14.76 6.12
N TYR A 229 3.54 13.67 5.59
CA TYR A 229 3.87 13.59 4.18
C TYR A 229 2.61 13.58 3.30
N LYS A 230 2.61 14.38 2.24
CA LYS A 230 1.53 14.45 1.25
C LYS A 230 2.11 14.49 -0.16
N ASN A 231 1.61 13.63 -1.04
CA ASN A 231 2.03 13.58 -2.44
C ASN A 231 0.86 13.31 -3.42
N MET A 232 -0.37 13.35 -2.91
CA MET A 232 -1.57 13.08 -3.70
C MET A 232 -1.76 14.04 -4.88
N ASP A 233 -1.23 15.26 -4.78
CA ASP A 233 -1.22 16.24 -5.86
C ASP A 233 -0.37 15.81 -7.06
N ARG A 234 0.54 14.84 -6.86
CA ARG A 234 1.45 14.30 -7.88
C ARG A 234 1.08 12.91 -8.34
N HIS A 235 0.60 12.04 -7.43
CA HIS A 235 0.43 10.61 -7.69
C HIS A 235 -1.02 10.11 -7.54
N GLY A 236 -1.95 10.93 -7.02
CA GLY A 236 -3.31 10.48 -6.75
C GLY A 236 -3.39 9.47 -5.60
N ASN A 237 -4.46 8.65 -5.60
CA ASN A 237 -4.64 7.50 -4.71
C ASN A 237 -4.27 6.25 -5.49
N THR A 238 -3.03 5.84 -5.34
CA THR A 238 -2.45 4.67 -6.01
C THR A 238 -2.14 3.56 -5.02
#